data_cf03bd5e6affc3ea55b0cf091d7d3940
#
_entry.id   cf03bd5e6affc3ea55b0cf091d7d3940
#
_cell.length_a   1.000
_cell.length_b   1.000
_cell.length_c   1.000
_cell.angle_alpha   90.00
_cell.angle_beta   90.00
_cell.angle_gamma   90.00
#
_symmetry.space_group_name_H-M   'P 1'
#
loop_
_entity.id
_entity.type
_entity.pdbx_description
1 polymer ?
#
loop_
_entity_poly.entity_id
_entity_poly.type
_entity_poly.pdbx_seq_one_letter_code
_entity_poly.pdbx_strand_id
1 'polypeptide(L)'
;LAMDGALLADIFQGQVTRWDDARIAALNPGVRLPALPIVRLVRQEASGSTETLLRYLGEASARFQAAVPVSGLPAWPAGGPGAQAPRAAKGNDGLVTLLRTTPGGIAVVSFDRVLRDHLVAVRLKNAAGKAVVASEAAFRAAILASELHQKGDDTASLLNRPRPDAWPLTATSFVLLDAAPKDMVAAEWTARFGGAE
;
A
#
# COMPACT_ATOMS: atom_id res chain seq x y z
N LEU A 1 -9.85 6.43 -9.64
CA LEU A 1 -8.99 6.03 -10.75
C LEU A 1 -8.59 4.56 -10.60
N ALA A 2 -8.37 3.88 -11.72
CA ALA A 2 -7.76 2.56 -11.77
C ALA A 2 -6.26 2.72 -12.07
N MET A 3 -5.43 1.88 -11.42
CA MET A 3 -3.99 1.78 -11.64
C MET A 3 -3.58 0.32 -11.63
N ASP A 4 -2.47 -0.01 -12.24
CA ASP A 4 -1.78 -1.28 -12.04
C ASP A 4 -0.46 -1.08 -11.30
N GLY A 5 0.17 -2.18 -10.91
CA GLY A 5 1.41 -2.13 -10.14
C GLY A 5 2.58 -1.51 -10.91
N ALA A 6 2.65 -1.72 -12.22
CA ALA A 6 3.72 -1.15 -13.05
C ALA A 6 3.60 0.38 -13.15
N LEU A 7 2.39 0.89 -13.39
CA LEU A 7 2.12 2.34 -13.38
C LEU A 7 2.42 2.95 -12.01
N LEU A 8 2.02 2.27 -10.93
CA LEU A 8 2.29 2.75 -9.58
C LEU A 8 3.80 2.78 -9.29
N ALA A 9 4.55 1.77 -9.76
CA ALA A 9 6.01 1.75 -9.67
C ALA A 9 6.64 2.93 -10.43
N ASP A 10 6.16 3.23 -11.64
CA ASP A 10 6.62 4.38 -12.42
C ASP A 10 6.31 5.72 -11.73
N ILE A 11 5.16 5.84 -11.07
CA ILE A 11 4.82 7.02 -10.25
C ILE A 11 5.81 7.15 -9.09
N PHE A 12 6.04 6.07 -8.32
CA PHE A 12 6.94 6.13 -7.15
C PHE A 12 8.42 6.28 -7.54
N GLN A 13 8.81 5.89 -8.74
CA GLN A 13 10.12 6.24 -9.33
C GLN A 13 10.20 7.66 -9.86
N GLY A 14 9.08 8.39 -9.98
CA GLY A 14 9.02 9.71 -10.60
C GLY A 14 9.21 9.70 -12.11
N GLN A 15 8.80 8.60 -12.78
CA GLN A 15 8.78 8.49 -14.24
C GLN A 15 7.44 8.94 -14.82
N VAL A 16 6.37 8.80 -14.06
CA VAL A 16 5.06 9.41 -14.28
C VAL A 16 4.94 10.58 -13.31
N THR A 17 4.92 11.77 -13.83
CA THR A 17 5.05 13.00 -13.03
C THR A 17 3.79 13.85 -13.01
N ARG A 18 2.77 13.48 -13.79
CA ARG A 18 1.51 14.23 -13.92
C ARG A 18 0.31 13.30 -13.93
N TRP A 19 -0.79 13.77 -13.39
CA TRP A 19 -2.04 13.02 -13.37
C TRP A 19 -2.69 12.85 -14.75
N ASP A 20 -2.44 13.75 -15.70
CA ASP A 20 -2.92 13.69 -17.09
C ASP A 20 -1.97 12.89 -18.02
N ASP A 21 -1.04 12.11 -17.48
CA ASP A 21 -0.16 11.23 -18.25
C ASP A 21 -0.98 10.20 -19.06
N ALA A 22 -0.56 9.94 -20.31
CA ALA A 22 -1.24 9.01 -21.21
C ALA A 22 -1.37 7.59 -20.65
N ARG A 23 -0.43 7.13 -19.80
CA ARG A 23 -0.47 5.83 -19.14
C ARG A 23 -1.61 5.74 -18.11
N ILE A 24 -1.87 6.83 -17.38
CA ILE A 24 -3.02 6.92 -16.47
C ILE A 24 -4.32 6.96 -17.29
N ALA A 25 -4.36 7.77 -18.35
CA ALA A 25 -5.52 7.89 -19.22
C ALA A 25 -5.90 6.54 -19.87
N ALA A 26 -4.92 5.76 -20.31
CA ALA A 26 -5.15 4.44 -20.91
C ALA A 26 -5.88 3.45 -19.98
N LEU A 27 -5.63 3.52 -18.66
CA LEU A 27 -6.32 2.70 -17.66
C LEU A 27 -7.66 3.28 -17.21
N ASN A 28 -7.99 4.51 -17.61
CA ASN A 28 -9.16 5.26 -17.18
C ASN A 28 -9.90 5.91 -18.35
N PRO A 29 -10.37 5.13 -19.35
CA PRO A 29 -11.03 5.69 -20.51
C PRO A 29 -12.28 6.50 -20.10
N GLY A 30 -12.47 7.66 -20.72
CA GLY A 30 -13.59 8.56 -20.45
C GLY A 30 -13.49 9.37 -19.15
N VAL A 31 -12.43 9.20 -18.36
CA VAL A 31 -12.21 10.00 -17.13
C VAL A 31 -11.41 11.26 -17.47
N ARG A 32 -11.95 12.43 -17.11
CA ARG A 32 -11.19 13.70 -17.22
C ARG A 32 -10.15 13.75 -16.11
N LEU A 33 -8.89 13.66 -16.49
CA LEU A 33 -7.74 13.72 -15.58
C LEU A 33 -7.32 15.19 -15.34
N PRO A 34 -6.94 15.56 -14.10
CA PRO A 34 -6.49 16.91 -13.82
C PRO A 34 -5.07 17.15 -14.33
N ALA A 35 -4.82 18.33 -14.89
CA ALA A 35 -3.49 18.75 -15.35
C ALA A 35 -2.60 19.18 -14.16
N LEU A 36 -2.43 18.29 -13.17
CA LEU A 36 -1.67 18.53 -11.95
C LEU A 36 -0.39 17.68 -11.91
N PRO A 37 0.70 18.18 -11.31
CA PRO A 37 1.84 17.34 -11.00
C PRO A 37 1.48 16.28 -9.96
N ILE A 38 2.11 15.11 -10.03
CA ILE A 38 2.02 14.10 -8.99
C ILE A 38 3.05 14.42 -7.90
N VAL A 39 2.61 14.51 -6.66
CA VAL A 39 3.46 14.69 -5.49
C VAL A 39 3.45 13.41 -4.66
N ARG A 40 4.57 12.71 -4.61
CA ARG A 40 4.73 11.48 -3.81
C ARG A 40 4.84 11.83 -2.34
N LEU A 41 3.93 11.31 -1.53
CA LEU A 41 3.92 11.54 -0.08
C LEU A 41 4.34 10.23 0.60
N VAL A 42 5.41 10.28 1.38
CA VAL A 42 6.10 9.11 1.91
C VAL A 42 6.31 9.20 3.42
N ARG A 43 6.58 8.06 4.06
CA ARG A 43 6.88 8.02 5.50
C ARG A 43 8.26 8.62 5.77
N GLN A 44 8.33 9.45 6.81
CA GLN A 44 9.58 10.06 7.29
C GLN A 44 10.42 9.08 8.11
N GLU A 45 9.78 8.09 8.74
CA GLU A 45 10.40 7.05 9.55
C GLU A 45 10.26 5.66 8.92
N ALA A 46 11.01 4.69 9.44
CA ALA A 46 10.88 3.30 9.02
C ALA A 46 9.45 2.77 9.24
N SER A 47 8.91 2.04 8.26
CA SER A 47 7.52 1.59 8.25
C SER A 47 7.35 0.28 7.51
N GLY A 48 6.69 -0.69 8.15
CA GLY A 48 6.28 -1.94 7.50
C GLY A 48 5.36 -1.74 6.30
N SER A 49 4.49 -0.70 6.32
CA SER A 49 3.65 -0.36 5.16
C SER A 49 4.49 0.11 3.97
N THR A 50 5.59 0.83 4.22
CA THR A 50 6.56 1.20 3.17
C THR A 50 7.24 -0.04 2.60
N GLU A 51 7.70 -0.95 3.45
CA GLU A 51 8.32 -2.20 3.01
C GLU A 51 7.36 -3.04 2.18
N THR A 52 6.11 -3.18 2.63
CA THR A 52 5.04 -3.89 1.88
C THR A 52 4.80 -3.26 0.50
N LEU A 53 4.74 -1.92 0.43
CA LEU A 53 4.64 -1.21 -0.83
C LEU A 53 5.82 -1.52 -1.75
N LEU A 54 7.05 -1.46 -1.24
CA LEU A 54 8.25 -1.71 -2.05
C LEU A 54 8.30 -3.15 -2.60
N ARG A 55 7.90 -4.14 -1.79
CA ARG A 55 7.78 -5.53 -2.25
C ARG A 55 6.76 -5.64 -3.39
N TYR A 56 5.57 -5.06 -3.22
CA TYR A 56 4.54 -5.05 -4.26
C TYR A 56 5.01 -4.37 -5.55
N LEU A 57 5.65 -3.20 -5.45
CA LEU A 57 6.16 -2.47 -6.61
C LEU A 57 7.32 -3.21 -7.30
N GLY A 58 8.16 -3.90 -6.52
CA GLY A 58 9.23 -4.75 -7.04
C GLY A 58 8.71 -5.97 -7.80
N GLU A 59 7.66 -6.62 -7.29
CA GLU A 59 6.97 -7.72 -8.01
C GLU A 59 6.34 -7.23 -9.33
N ALA A 60 5.83 -6.00 -9.34
CA ALA A 60 5.18 -5.42 -10.51
C ALA A 60 6.15 -4.85 -11.55
N SER A 61 7.39 -4.52 -11.15
CA SER A 61 8.37 -3.85 -12.00
C SER A 61 9.80 -4.25 -11.64
N ALA A 62 10.44 -5.05 -12.49
CA ALA A 62 11.85 -5.42 -12.33
C ALA A 62 12.78 -4.19 -12.31
N ARG A 63 12.43 -3.13 -13.07
CA ARG A 63 13.16 -1.85 -13.05
C ARG A 63 13.06 -1.18 -11.67
N PHE A 64 11.88 -1.20 -11.05
CA PHE A 64 11.70 -0.67 -9.69
C PHE A 64 12.52 -1.47 -8.69
N GLN A 65 12.43 -2.79 -8.73
CA GLN A 65 13.17 -3.70 -7.85
C GLN A 65 14.68 -3.47 -7.91
N ALA A 66 15.23 -3.25 -9.09
CA ALA A 66 16.65 -2.97 -9.26
C ALA A 66 17.08 -1.59 -8.75
N ALA A 67 16.18 -0.59 -8.79
CA ALA A 67 16.48 0.79 -8.41
C ALA A 67 16.23 1.12 -6.94
N VAL A 68 15.27 0.43 -6.29
CA VAL A 68 14.82 0.73 -4.93
C VAL A 68 14.82 -0.56 -4.10
N PRO A 69 15.87 -0.80 -3.31
CA PRO A 69 15.92 -1.95 -2.43
C PRO A 69 14.78 -1.94 -1.40
N VAL A 70 14.27 -3.13 -1.06
CA VAL A 70 13.22 -3.27 -0.04
C VAL A 70 13.76 -2.84 1.31
N SER A 71 13.12 -1.85 1.92
CA SER A 71 13.50 -1.26 3.20
C SER A 71 12.29 -0.56 3.83
N GLY A 72 12.23 -0.50 5.15
CA GLY A 72 11.22 0.30 5.86
C GLY A 72 11.39 1.81 5.63
N LEU A 73 12.61 2.27 5.31
CA LEU A 73 12.94 3.68 5.05
C LEU A 73 13.89 3.76 3.84
N PRO A 74 13.35 3.68 2.61
CA PRO A 74 14.15 3.70 1.41
C PRO A 74 14.63 5.12 1.05
N ALA A 75 15.72 5.19 0.30
CA ALA A 75 16.09 6.38 -0.44
C ALA A 75 15.18 6.49 -1.69
N TRP A 76 14.16 7.31 -1.63
CA TRP A 76 13.26 7.48 -2.76
C TRP A 76 13.95 8.17 -3.93
N PRO A 77 13.80 7.68 -5.17
CA PRO A 77 14.40 8.33 -6.34
C PRO A 77 13.90 9.76 -6.52
N ALA A 78 14.79 10.66 -6.92
CA ALA A 78 14.39 12.03 -7.26
C ALA A 78 13.40 12.05 -8.43
N GLY A 79 13.55 11.11 -9.36
CA GLY A 79 12.71 10.98 -10.55
C GLY A 79 13.30 11.62 -11.79
N GLY A 80 12.57 11.51 -12.89
CA GLY A 80 12.92 12.12 -14.19
C GLY A 80 12.56 13.60 -14.28
N PRO A 81 12.74 14.20 -15.48
CA PRO A 81 12.37 15.59 -15.73
C PRO A 81 10.92 15.88 -15.36
N GLY A 82 10.69 16.96 -14.60
CA GLY A 82 9.37 17.37 -14.12
C GLY A 82 8.87 16.63 -12.87
N ALA A 83 9.64 15.69 -12.34
CA ALA A 83 9.29 15.02 -11.08
C ALA A 83 9.46 15.98 -9.89
N GLN A 84 8.47 15.95 -8.99
CA GLN A 84 8.56 16.62 -7.70
C GLN A 84 9.35 15.72 -6.73
N ALA A 85 10.21 16.31 -5.90
CA ALA A 85 10.84 15.58 -4.81
C ALA A 85 9.75 14.99 -3.88
N PRO A 86 9.94 13.76 -3.37
CA PRO A 86 9.00 13.19 -2.39
C PRO A 86 8.93 14.09 -1.15
N ARG A 87 7.71 14.27 -0.64
CA ARG A 87 7.48 14.97 0.63
C ARG A 87 7.22 13.95 1.71
N ALA A 88 7.91 14.09 2.84
CA ALA A 88 7.82 13.13 3.94
C ALA A 88 6.99 13.67 5.11
N ALA A 89 6.27 12.76 5.77
CA ALA A 89 5.54 13.05 7.00
C ALA A 89 5.56 11.86 7.96
N LYS A 90 5.46 12.14 9.26
CA LYS A 90 5.50 11.14 10.31
C LYS A 90 4.14 10.47 10.48
N GLY A 91 4.14 9.15 10.50
CA GLY A 91 2.96 8.33 10.73
C GLY A 91 1.90 8.45 9.62
N ASN A 92 0.79 7.73 9.80
CA ASN A 92 -0.38 7.88 8.94
C ASN A 92 -1.05 9.25 9.14
N ASP A 93 -1.05 9.80 10.37
CA ASP A 93 -1.64 11.10 10.66
C ASP A 93 -0.97 12.22 9.88
N GLY A 94 0.37 12.23 9.88
CA GLY A 94 1.13 13.20 9.11
C GLY A 94 0.91 13.06 7.61
N LEU A 95 0.85 11.82 7.09
CA LEU A 95 0.55 11.57 5.67
C LEU A 95 -0.84 12.06 5.28
N VAL A 96 -1.87 11.81 6.10
CA VAL A 96 -3.24 12.27 5.84
C VAL A 96 -3.31 13.80 5.84
N THR A 97 -2.69 14.44 6.82
CA THR A 97 -2.61 15.91 6.87
C THR A 97 -1.93 16.48 5.63
N LEU A 98 -0.80 15.88 5.24
CA LEU A 98 -0.04 16.32 4.07
C LEU A 98 -0.83 16.07 2.77
N LEU A 99 -1.54 14.95 2.66
CA LEU A 99 -2.38 14.61 1.51
C LEU A 99 -3.50 15.64 1.31
N ARG A 100 -4.16 16.06 2.38
CA ARG A 100 -5.24 17.06 2.35
C ARG A 100 -4.77 18.44 1.91
N THR A 101 -3.51 18.77 2.18
CA THR A 101 -2.92 20.09 1.87
C THR A 101 -2.04 20.10 0.62
N THR A 102 -1.96 18.97 -0.10
CA THR A 102 -1.10 18.86 -1.28
C THR A 102 -1.93 18.48 -2.51
N PRO A 103 -2.32 19.45 -3.36
CA PRO A 103 -2.95 19.16 -4.63
C PRO A 103 -2.10 18.21 -5.48
N GLY A 104 -2.71 17.16 -6.02
CA GLY A 104 -1.99 16.12 -6.77
C GLY A 104 -1.18 15.14 -5.93
N GLY A 105 -1.36 15.15 -4.60
CA GLY A 105 -0.70 14.22 -3.69
C GLY A 105 -1.15 12.76 -3.87
N ILE A 106 -0.21 11.83 -3.75
CA ILE A 106 -0.46 10.39 -3.64
C ILE A 106 0.30 9.82 -2.45
N ALA A 107 -0.37 9.01 -1.64
CA ALA A 107 0.19 8.37 -0.46
C ALA A 107 -0.30 6.92 -0.33
N VAL A 108 0.45 6.11 0.42
CA VAL A 108 -0.03 4.81 0.93
C VAL A 108 -0.24 4.95 2.43
N VAL A 109 -1.46 4.69 2.86
CA VAL A 109 -1.88 4.72 4.26
C VAL A 109 -2.68 3.45 4.58
N SER A 110 -2.83 3.13 5.86
CA SER A 110 -3.66 2.00 6.28
C SER A 110 -5.14 2.22 5.92
N PHE A 111 -5.85 1.13 5.67
CA PHE A 111 -7.24 1.18 5.17
C PHE A 111 -8.22 1.81 6.17
N ASP A 112 -8.01 1.60 7.47
CA ASP A 112 -8.78 2.27 8.51
C ASP A 112 -8.73 3.80 8.38
N ARG A 113 -7.57 4.35 7.96
CA ARG A 113 -7.42 5.78 7.71
C ARG A 113 -8.18 6.24 6.48
N VAL A 114 -8.21 5.41 5.43
CA VAL A 114 -9.02 5.71 4.24
C VAL A 114 -10.49 5.89 4.62
N LEU A 115 -11.03 4.99 5.45
CA LEU A 115 -12.41 5.04 5.91
C LEU A 115 -12.67 6.22 6.86
N ARG A 116 -11.88 6.31 7.95
CA ARG A 116 -12.05 7.32 9.00
C ARG A 116 -11.91 8.75 8.48
N ASP A 117 -10.96 8.97 7.60
CA ASP A 117 -10.64 10.29 7.05
C ASP A 117 -11.34 10.59 5.73
N HIS A 118 -12.22 9.69 5.25
CA HIS A 118 -12.98 9.83 4.00
C HIS A 118 -12.08 10.12 2.79
N LEU A 119 -10.94 9.40 2.69
CA LEU A 119 -9.99 9.58 1.60
C LEU A 119 -10.46 8.88 0.33
N VAL A 120 -10.09 9.43 -0.82
CA VAL A 120 -10.35 8.80 -2.11
C VAL A 120 -9.25 7.79 -2.41
N ALA A 121 -9.59 6.51 -2.45
CA ALA A 121 -8.68 5.46 -2.81
C ALA A 121 -8.71 5.14 -4.31
N VAL A 122 -7.57 4.75 -4.86
CA VAL A 122 -7.48 4.19 -6.22
C VAL A 122 -7.99 2.74 -6.24
N ARG A 123 -8.43 2.26 -7.39
CA ARG A 123 -8.60 0.84 -7.65
C ARG A 123 -7.30 0.28 -8.18
N LEU A 124 -6.84 -0.85 -7.64
CA LEU A 124 -5.64 -1.52 -8.15
C LEU A 124 -5.98 -2.75 -8.97
N LYS A 125 -5.34 -2.86 -10.11
CA LYS A 125 -5.44 -4.04 -10.97
C LYS A 125 -4.60 -5.16 -10.35
N ASN A 126 -5.25 -6.27 -10.04
CA ASN A 126 -4.60 -7.44 -9.44
C ASN A 126 -4.02 -8.41 -10.49
N ALA A 127 -3.39 -9.51 -10.04
CA ALA A 127 -2.81 -10.53 -10.92
C ALA A 127 -3.83 -11.18 -11.87
N ALA A 128 -5.11 -11.20 -11.51
CA ALA A 128 -6.18 -11.68 -12.39
C ALA A 128 -6.65 -10.61 -13.41
N GLY A 129 -6.00 -9.45 -13.48
CA GLY A 129 -6.33 -8.36 -14.39
C GLY A 129 -7.56 -7.55 -14.02
N LYS A 130 -8.12 -7.73 -12.81
CA LYS A 130 -9.32 -7.02 -12.34
C LYS A 130 -8.95 -5.80 -11.50
N ALA A 131 -9.59 -4.66 -11.78
CA ALA A 131 -9.45 -3.45 -10.97
C ALA A 131 -10.33 -3.57 -9.71
N VAL A 132 -9.71 -3.79 -8.56
CA VAL A 132 -10.35 -4.06 -7.27
C VAL A 132 -10.30 -2.80 -6.39
N VAL A 133 -11.32 -2.61 -5.56
CA VAL A 133 -11.35 -1.59 -4.50
C VAL A 133 -10.88 -2.23 -3.20
N ALA A 134 -10.09 -1.51 -2.42
CA ALA A 134 -9.73 -1.94 -1.07
C ALA A 134 -11.00 -2.08 -0.21
N SER A 135 -11.22 -3.25 0.37
CA SER A 135 -12.37 -3.56 1.23
C SER A 135 -12.05 -4.79 2.08
N GLU A 136 -12.77 -4.97 3.18
CA GLU A 136 -12.64 -6.17 4.02
C GLU A 136 -12.82 -7.46 3.22
N ALA A 137 -13.81 -7.50 2.32
CA ALA A 137 -14.04 -8.65 1.44
C ALA A 137 -12.82 -8.91 0.52
N ALA A 138 -12.20 -7.86 -0.01
CA ALA A 138 -11.05 -7.99 -0.90
C ALA A 138 -9.77 -8.39 -0.14
N PHE A 139 -9.59 -7.97 1.10
CA PHE A 139 -8.51 -8.46 1.97
C PHE A 139 -8.73 -9.92 2.35
N ARG A 140 -9.96 -10.29 2.74
CA ARG A 140 -10.31 -11.69 3.03
C ARG A 140 -10.06 -12.59 1.81
N ALA A 141 -10.37 -12.13 0.61
CA ALA A 141 -10.10 -12.85 -0.62
C ALA A 141 -8.59 -13.10 -0.83
N ALA A 142 -7.74 -12.14 -0.50
CA ALA A 142 -6.28 -12.30 -0.55
C ALA A 142 -5.79 -13.33 0.48
N ILE A 143 -6.31 -13.30 1.71
CA ILE A 143 -5.99 -14.28 2.76
C ILE A 143 -6.37 -15.69 2.31
N LEU A 144 -7.60 -15.90 1.85
CA LEU A 144 -8.11 -17.20 1.40
C LEU A 144 -7.31 -17.80 0.22
N ALA A 145 -6.65 -16.95 -0.58
CA ALA A 145 -5.82 -17.36 -1.70
C ALA A 145 -4.34 -17.53 -1.34
N SER A 146 -3.98 -17.39 -0.07
CA SER A 146 -2.58 -17.46 0.39
C SER A 146 -2.26 -18.75 1.12
N GLU A 147 -0.99 -19.05 1.27
CA GLU A 147 -0.48 -20.15 2.07
C GLU A 147 -0.75 -19.96 3.57
N LEU A 148 -0.97 -18.72 4.03
CA LEU A 148 -1.44 -18.45 5.39
C LEU A 148 -2.73 -19.22 5.70
N HIS A 149 -3.72 -19.14 4.82
CA HIS A 149 -4.98 -19.87 5.01
C HIS A 149 -4.88 -21.37 4.66
N GLN A 150 -4.14 -21.70 3.59
CA GLN A 150 -4.11 -23.05 3.06
C GLN A 150 -3.20 -24.00 3.86
N LYS A 151 -2.15 -23.47 4.47
CA LYS A 151 -1.09 -24.25 5.14
C LYS A 151 -0.79 -23.80 6.57
N GLY A 152 -1.43 -22.73 7.07
CA GLY A 152 -1.11 -22.12 8.35
C GLY A 152 0.25 -21.38 8.36
N ASP A 153 0.79 -21.02 7.19
CA ASP A 153 2.05 -20.31 7.08
C ASP A 153 1.83 -18.81 7.38
N ASP A 154 2.13 -18.38 8.58
CA ASP A 154 2.00 -17.00 9.05
C ASP A 154 3.03 -16.05 8.43
N THR A 155 4.08 -16.58 7.79
CA THR A 155 5.08 -15.83 7.03
C THR A 155 4.71 -15.59 5.57
N ALA A 156 3.61 -16.21 5.10
CA ALA A 156 3.20 -16.16 3.70
C ALA A 156 2.85 -14.74 3.24
N SER A 157 3.31 -14.38 2.04
CA SER A 157 2.96 -13.12 1.41
C SER A 157 1.48 -13.10 1.01
N LEU A 158 0.80 -12.01 1.30
CA LEU A 158 -0.56 -11.73 0.84
C LEU A 158 -0.60 -10.84 -0.40
N LEU A 159 0.57 -10.45 -0.92
CA LEU A 159 0.68 -9.57 -2.08
C LEU A 159 0.21 -10.28 -3.35
N ASN A 160 -0.49 -9.53 -4.17
CA ASN A 160 -0.86 -9.87 -5.56
C ASN A 160 -1.39 -11.29 -5.77
N ARG A 161 -2.26 -11.77 -4.86
CA ARG A 161 -2.82 -13.13 -4.95
C ARG A 161 -3.66 -13.31 -6.22
N PRO A 162 -3.63 -14.51 -6.87
CA PRO A 162 -4.25 -14.76 -8.16
C PRO A 162 -5.77 -15.00 -8.05
N ARG A 163 -6.48 -14.09 -7.41
CA ARG A 163 -7.95 -14.09 -7.31
C ARG A 163 -8.53 -12.80 -7.88
N PRO A 164 -9.64 -12.88 -8.65
CA PRO A 164 -10.23 -11.70 -9.29
C PRO A 164 -10.79 -10.67 -8.30
N ASP A 165 -11.12 -11.07 -7.08
CA ASP A 165 -11.67 -10.26 -6.00
C ASP A 165 -10.63 -9.82 -4.95
N ALA A 166 -9.39 -10.32 -5.02
CA ALA A 166 -8.35 -10.01 -4.04
C ALA A 166 -7.74 -8.63 -4.25
N TRP A 167 -7.60 -7.86 -3.14
CA TRP A 167 -6.84 -6.61 -3.13
C TRP A 167 -5.34 -6.91 -3.21
N PRO A 168 -4.61 -6.37 -4.21
CA PRO A 168 -3.24 -6.81 -4.45
C PRO A 168 -2.22 -6.30 -3.45
N LEU A 169 -2.51 -5.22 -2.72
CA LEU A 169 -1.62 -4.65 -1.71
C LEU A 169 -2.16 -4.97 -0.31
N THR A 170 -2.15 -6.25 0.05
CA THR A 170 -2.57 -6.74 1.37
C THR A 170 -1.36 -7.16 2.19
N ALA A 171 -1.35 -6.82 3.47
CA ALA A 171 -0.30 -7.20 4.42
C ALA A 171 -0.90 -7.76 5.70
N THR A 172 -0.12 -8.58 6.41
CA THR A 172 -0.43 -9.10 7.74
C THR A 172 0.12 -8.15 8.81
N SER A 173 -0.65 -7.94 9.86
CA SER A 173 -0.19 -7.32 11.09
C SER A 173 -0.26 -8.33 12.21
N PHE A 174 0.78 -8.40 13.03
CA PHE A 174 0.88 -9.31 14.16
C PHE A 174 0.73 -8.52 15.47
N VAL A 175 0.02 -9.11 16.41
CA VAL A 175 -0.06 -8.64 17.80
C VAL A 175 0.83 -9.56 18.65
N LEU A 176 1.79 -8.98 19.32
CA LEU A 176 2.62 -9.71 20.29
C LEU A 176 2.01 -9.55 21.68
N LEU A 177 1.73 -10.68 22.32
CA LEU A 177 1.19 -10.73 23.66
C LEU A 177 2.24 -11.35 24.60
N ASP A 178 2.31 -10.86 25.82
CA ASP A 178 3.15 -11.50 26.85
C ASP A 178 2.49 -12.81 27.28
N ALA A 179 3.22 -13.92 27.17
CA ALA A 179 2.75 -15.24 27.60
C ALA A 179 2.57 -15.34 29.13
N ALA A 180 3.23 -14.49 29.89
CA ALA A 180 3.13 -14.43 31.35
C ALA A 180 2.97 -12.97 31.83
N PRO A 181 1.85 -12.32 31.52
CA PRO A 181 1.64 -10.91 31.83
C PRO A 181 1.61 -10.66 33.35
N LYS A 182 2.30 -9.58 33.77
CA LYS A 182 2.44 -9.21 35.19
C LYS A 182 1.30 -8.34 35.71
N ASP A 183 0.47 -7.80 34.83
CA ASP A 183 -0.67 -6.95 35.19
C ASP A 183 -2.01 -7.52 34.66
N MET A 184 -3.08 -7.11 35.33
CA MET A 184 -4.43 -7.62 35.05
C MET A 184 -4.92 -7.28 33.63
N VAL A 185 -4.54 -6.11 33.09
CA VAL A 185 -4.97 -5.68 31.76
C VAL A 185 -4.29 -6.53 30.69
N ALA A 186 -2.97 -6.73 30.81
CA ALA A 186 -2.23 -7.60 29.90
C ALA A 186 -2.69 -9.06 30.01
N ALA A 187 -3.01 -9.56 31.23
CA ALA A 187 -3.56 -10.89 31.43
C ALA A 187 -4.92 -11.07 30.74
N GLU A 188 -5.81 -10.08 30.82
CA GLU A 188 -7.12 -10.11 30.15
C GLU A 188 -6.97 -10.14 28.61
N TRP A 189 -6.05 -9.35 28.06
CA TRP A 189 -5.75 -9.36 26.63
C TRP A 189 -5.20 -10.71 26.19
N THR A 190 -4.25 -11.28 26.94
CA THR A 190 -3.68 -12.59 26.63
C THR A 190 -4.76 -13.69 26.70
N ALA A 191 -5.63 -13.68 27.71
CA ALA A 191 -6.72 -14.64 27.81
C ALA A 191 -7.76 -14.52 26.68
N ARG A 192 -7.97 -13.30 26.17
CA ARG A 192 -8.99 -13.04 25.14
C ARG A 192 -8.48 -13.31 23.72
N PHE A 193 -7.21 -13.06 23.44
CA PHE A 193 -6.63 -13.07 22.09
C PHE A 193 -5.43 -14.00 21.94
N GLY A 194 -4.80 -14.45 23.04
CA GLY A 194 -3.81 -15.50 23.03
C GLY A 194 -4.53 -16.82 22.78
N GLY A 195 -4.48 -17.32 21.54
CA GLY A 195 -5.14 -18.57 21.17
C GLY A 195 -4.72 -19.72 22.08
N ALA A 196 -5.68 -20.56 22.44
CA ALA A 196 -5.37 -21.89 22.97
C ALA A 196 -4.56 -22.65 21.91
N GLU A 197 -3.44 -23.27 22.36
CA GLU A 197 -2.71 -24.26 21.58
C GLU A 197 -3.62 -25.40 21.10
#